data_88dd671b6b7abfa3571fa7967edcea98
#
_entry.id   88dd671b6b7abfa3571fa7967edcea98
#
_cell.length_a   1.000
_cell.length_b   1.000
_cell.length_c   1.000
_cell.angle_alpha   90.00
_cell.angle_beta   90.00
_cell.angle_gamma   90.00
#
_symmetry.space_group_name_H-M   'P 1'
#
loop_
_entity.id
_entity.type
_entity.pdbx_description
1 polymer ?
#
loop_
_entity_poly.entity_id
_entity_poly.type
_entity_poly.pdbx_seq_one_letter_code
_entity_poly.pdbx_strand_id
1 'polypeptide(L)'
;MTSVFNRRTALGLLGAGSAAFLAACTPLRSVKKGAESPSESASESPASTASASPTEQKKDYSGEARLEKYDTSAGTYEPGTSEHPPRNMPKPIKPDNMNENSVAGFYSNLAFYVAGLEYALRSGNTMYMDQVKLEKREKESFEGDFNKLISYVAGGVIWFSNPKVVFDLKSPEPSKANQYYLWPAEIKAYYGTHVYAVNGNSKALSASEQKNSGNAVFRGEYIDGVWQIGTLGALQSS
;
A
#
# COMPACT_ATOMS: atom_id res chain seq x y z
N MET A 1 -32.58 -17.96 16.21
CA MET A 1 -32.09 -17.82 14.82
C MET A 1 -30.67 -18.42 14.76
N THR A 2 -30.56 -19.64 14.31
CA THR A 2 -29.31 -20.42 14.30
C THR A 2 -28.50 -20.00 13.07
N SER A 3 -27.34 -19.39 13.31
CA SER A 3 -26.36 -18.99 12.28
C SER A 3 -25.82 -20.24 11.59
N VAL A 4 -26.18 -20.43 10.32
CA VAL A 4 -25.65 -21.49 9.46
C VAL A 4 -24.36 -21.01 8.81
N PHE A 5 -23.32 -20.76 9.61
CA PHE A 5 -21.97 -20.60 9.10
C PHE A 5 -21.25 -21.95 9.12
N ASN A 6 -21.15 -22.55 7.95
CA ASN A 6 -20.52 -23.84 7.77
C ASN A 6 -19.01 -23.73 8.02
N ARG A 7 -18.51 -24.37 9.09
CA ARG A 7 -17.13 -24.32 9.61
C ARG A 7 -16.02 -24.67 8.60
N ARG A 8 -16.41 -25.27 7.47
CA ARG A 8 -15.48 -25.65 6.39
C ARG A 8 -15.12 -24.51 5.42
N THR A 9 -15.91 -23.42 5.41
CA THR A 9 -15.76 -22.32 4.44
C THR A 9 -14.65 -21.34 4.83
N ALA A 10 -14.37 -21.16 6.14
CA ALA A 10 -13.37 -20.19 6.60
C ALA A 10 -11.93 -20.55 6.22
N LEU A 11 -11.59 -21.86 6.17
CA LEU A 11 -10.25 -22.32 5.78
C LEU A 11 -10.11 -22.56 4.27
N GLY A 12 -11.21 -22.74 3.56
CA GLY A 12 -11.22 -22.90 2.09
C GLY A 12 -10.91 -21.64 1.30
N LEU A 13 -11.12 -20.46 1.90
CA LEU A 13 -10.83 -19.15 1.28
C LEU A 13 -9.33 -18.89 1.05
N LEU A 14 -8.46 -19.58 1.78
CA LEU A 14 -7.02 -19.44 1.65
C LEU A 14 -6.40 -20.42 0.63
N GLY A 15 -7.16 -21.39 0.17
CA GLY A 15 -6.66 -22.47 -0.69
C GLY A 15 -6.91 -22.32 -2.19
N ALA A 16 -7.79 -21.41 -2.59
CA ALA A 16 -8.10 -21.21 -4.00
C ALA A 16 -8.39 -19.73 -4.26
N GLY A 17 -7.36 -18.92 -4.49
CA GLY A 17 -7.57 -17.59 -5.00
C GLY A 17 -7.05 -16.41 -4.19
N SER A 18 -5.93 -16.54 -3.43
CA SER A 18 -5.23 -15.35 -2.92
C SER A 18 -4.61 -14.48 -4.02
N ALA A 19 -4.84 -14.85 -5.27
CA ALA A 19 -4.36 -14.14 -6.46
C ALA A 19 -5.27 -12.98 -6.93
N ALA A 20 -6.42 -12.76 -6.29
CA ALA A 20 -7.45 -11.86 -6.83
C ALA A 20 -7.34 -10.41 -6.32
N PHE A 21 -6.35 -10.07 -5.51
CA PHE A 21 -6.33 -8.75 -4.88
C PHE A 21 -6.01 -7.59 -5.83
N LEU A 22 -5.55 -7.82 -7.06
CA LEU A 22 -5.14 -6.73 -7.96
C LEU A 22 -5.22 -7.12 -9.46
N ALA A 23 -6.27 -7.75 -9.91
CA ALA A 23 -6.46 -8.04 -11.33
C ALA A 23 -7.43 -7.07 -11.99
N ALA A 24 -6.95 -5.92 -12.42
CA ALA A 24 -7.61 -5.17 -13.48
C ALA A 24 -6.63 -4.21 -14.17
N CYS A 25 -5.89 -4.65 -15.20
CA CYS A 25 -5.34 -3.76 -16.22
C CYS A 25 -5.16 -4.47 -17.56
N THR A 26 -5.73 -3.89 -18.58
CA THR A 26 -5.55 -4.19 -20.01
C THR A 26 -4.17 -3.73 -20.48
N PRO A 27 -3.51 -4.42 -21.43
CA PRO A 27 -2.15 -4.11 -21.86
C PRO A 27 -2.10 -2.88 -22.78
N LEU A 28 -1.21 -1.97 -22.50
CA LEU A 28 -0.81 -0.89 -23.42
C LEU A 28 0.21 -1.40 -24.42
N ARG A 29 -0.15 -1.23 -25.68
CA ARG A 29 0.58 -1.61 -26.87
C ARG A 29 1.90 -0.85 -27.01
N SER A 30 3.00 -1.57 -27.24
CA SER A 30 4.34 -1.05 -27.57
C SER A 30 4.32 -0.10 -28.76
N VAL A 31 4.98 1.05 -28.64
CA VAL A 31 5.40 1.87 -29.77
C VAL A 31 6.92 1.86 -29.85
N LYS A 32 7.42 1.53 -31.04
CA LYS A 32 8.80 1.34 -31.43
C LYS A 32 9.62 2.63 -31.46
N LYS A 33 10.84 2.50 -31.01
CA LYS A 33 12.15 3.08 -31.31
C LYS A 33 12.30 3.91 -32.59
N GLY A 34 12.89 5.10 -32.46
CA GLY A 34 13.58 5.85 -33.50
C GLY A 34 14.76 6.60 -32.90
N ALA A 35 15.96 6.22 -33.33
CA ALA A 35 17.22 6.82 -32.95
C ALA A 35 17.55 8.00 -33.87
N GLU A 36 18.28 8.99 -33.33
CA GLU A 36 19.52 9.52 -33.93
C GLU A 36 20.01 10.76 -33.18
N SER A 37 21.30 10.74 -32.85
CA SER A 37 22.20 11.84 -32.47
C SER A 37 22.99 12.19 -33.76
N PRO A 38 23.79 13.27 -33.93
CA PRO A 38 24.65 13.96 -32.95
C PRO A 38 24.91 15.48 -33.19
N SER A 39 25.82 15.99 -32.34
CA SER A 39 26.90 16.96 -32.64
C SER A 39 26.82 18.37 -32.05
N GLU A 40 27.71 18.58 -31.12
CA GLU A 40 28.59 19.70 -30.76
C GLU A 40 28.38 21.12 -31.29
N SER A 41 28.41 22.12 -30.42
CA SER A 41 29.44 23.18 -30.46
C SER A 41 29.48 24.04 -29.19
N ALA A 42 30.66 24.27 -28.72
CA ALA A 42 31.02 25.11 -27.57
C ALA A 42 30.89 26.60 -27.88
N SER A 43 30.56 27.42 -26.89
CA SER A 43 31.08 28.81 -26.78
C SER A 43 30.99 29.31 -25.34
N GLU A 44 32.07 29.90 -24.90
CA GLU A 44 32.38 30.35 -23.53
C GLU A 44 31.77 31.71 -23.18
N SER A 45 31.43 31.85 -21.87
CA SER A 45 31.57 32.97 -20.92
C SER A 45 30.87 34.31 -21.15
N PRO A 46 30.55 35.10 -20.12
CA PRO A 46 31.20 35.19 -18.80
C PRO A 46 30.26 35.21 -17.57
N ALA A 47 30.91 35.05 -16.42
CA ALA A 47 30.44 35.07 -15.06
C ALA A 47 29.42 36.18 -14.72
N SER A 48 28.31 35.74 -14.15
CA SER A 48 27.45 36.58 -13.31
C SER A 48 27.33 35.90 -11.95
N THR A 49 27.83 36.59 -10.93
CA THR A 49 27.80 36.19 -9.52
C THR A 49 26.32 36.16 -9.09
N ALA A 50 25.69 35.00 -9.20
CA ALA A 50 24.38 34.75 -8.63
C ALA A 50 24.57 34.20 -7.21
N SER A 51 24.12 34.98 -6.24
CA SER A 51 23.92 34.59 -4.84
C SER A 51 23.31 33.18 -4.77
N ALA A 52 24.08 32.23 -4.22
CA ALA A 52 23.59 30.88 -4.00
C ALA A 52 22.46 30.93 -2.96
N SER A 53 21.22 30.89 -3.43
CA SER A 53 20.11 30.46 -2.59
C SER A 53 20.42 29.05 -2.07
N PRO A 54 20.15 28.73 -0.81
CA PRO A 54 20.38 27.38 -0.30
C PRO A 54 19.60 26.40 -1.19
N THR A 55 20.33 25.51 -1.86
CA THR A 55 19.74 24.41 -2.61
C THR A 55 19.04 23.53 -1.57
N GLU A 56 17.70 23.62 -1.50
CA GLU A 56 16.94 22.66 -0.72
C GLU A 56 17.34 21.27 -1.20
N GLN A 57 17.98 20.51 -0.33
CA GLN A 57 18.30 19.12 -0.61
C GLN A 57 16.98 18.37 -0.80
N LYS A 58 16.69 17.97 -2.04
CA LYS A 58 15.52 17.15 -2.34
C LYS A 58 15.57 15.88 -1.49
N LYS A 59 14.52 15.64 -0.71
CA LYS A 59 14.41 14.46 0.14
C LYS A 59 14.25 13.23 -0.77
N ASP A 60 15.08 12.21 -0.55
CA ASP A 60 14.92 10.91 -1.19
C ASP A 60 13.83 10.12 -0.46
N TYR A 61 12.77 9.80 -1.20
CA TYR A 61 11.64 9.01 -0.70
C TYR A 61 11.64 7.57 -1.23
N SER A 62 12.71 7.10 -1.86
CA SER A 62 12.79 5.72 -2.34
C SER A 62 12.79 4.70 -1.19
N GLY A 63 12.39 3.47 -1.49
CA GLY A 63 12.27 2.40 -0.51
C GLY A 63 10.88 2.32 0.13
N GLU A 64 10.81 1.74 1.32
CA GLU A 64 9.53 1.52 2.02
C GLU A 64 8.88 2.85 2.41
N ALA A 65 7.65 3.11 1.95
CA ALA A 65 6.85 4.21 2.44
C ALA A 65 6.51 3.96 3.92
N ARG A 66 6.96 4.84 4.80
CA ARG A 66 6.84 4.68 6.25
C ARG A 66 6.11 5.85 6.87
N LEU A 67 5.09 5.53 7.64
CA LEU A 67 4.45 6.51 8.52
C LEU A 67 5.37 6.81 9.70
N GLU A 68 5.55 8.08 10.03
CA GLU A 68 6.48 8.50 11.08
C GLU A 68 5.89 8.35 12.49
N LYS A 69 4.56 8.48 12.63
CA LYS A 69 3.92 8.56 13.95
C LYS A 69 2.79 7.55 14.11
N TYR A 70 2.80 6.89 15.26
CA TYR A 70 1.73 5.97 15.70
C TYR A 70 1.36 6.27 17.15
N ASP A 71 0.09 6.11 17.49
CA ASP A 71 -0.35 5.99 18.88
C ASP A 71 -0.11 4.56 19.37
N THR A 72 0.79 4.42 20.32
CA THR A 72 1.18 3.16 20.97
C THR A 72 0.73 3.09 22.43
N SER A 73 -0.20 3.95 22.85
CA SER A 73 -0.70 4.03 24.22
C SER A 73 -1.34 2.73 24.73
N ALA A 74 -1.77 1.85 23.82
CA ALA A 74 -2.31 0.53 24.16
C ALA A 74 -1.23 -0.46 24.68
N GLY A 75 0.06 -0.13 24.53
CA GLY A 75 1.18 -0.98 24.94
C GLY A 75 2.01 -1.50 23.77
N THR A 76 2.89 -2.46 24.06
CA THR A 76 3.72 -3.12 23.04
C THR A 76 2.86 -4.01 22.16
N TYR A 77 3.04 -3.92 20.83
CA TYR A 77 2.36 -4.79 19.87
C TYR A 77 2.66 -6.27 20.13
N GLU A 78 1.60 -7.06 20.17
CA GLU A 78 1.67 -8.52 20.32
C GLU A 78 1.12 -9.17 19.05
N PRO A 79 1.94 -9.98 18.34
CA PRO A 79 1.47 -10.77 17.19
C PRO A 79 0.36 -11.74 17.57
N GLY A 80 -0.45 -12.14 16.59
CA GLY A 80 -1.47 -13.16 16.80
C GLY A 80 -0.86 -14.54 17.05
N THR A 81 -1.46 -15.28 17.94
CA THR A 81 -1.10 -16.66 18.30
C THR A 81 -2.29 -17.59 18.14
N SER A 82 -2.14 -18.88 18.46
CA SER A 82 -3.27 -19.81 18.51
C SER A 82 -4.29 -19.46 19.60
N GLU A 83 -3.89 -18.68 20.59
CA GLU A 83 -4.72 -18.35 21.76
C GLU A 83 -5.46 -17.02 21.61
N HIS A 84 -4.90 -16.08 20.83
CA HIS A 84 -5.49 -14.75 20.68
C HIS A 84 -5.13 -14.09 19.36
N PRO A 85 -6.00 -13.21 18.83
CA PRO A 85 -5.67 -12.32 17.72
C PRO A 85 -4.58 -11.31 18.13
N PRO A 86 -4.00 -10.57 17.14
CA PRO A 86 -3.05 -9.47 17.43
C PRO A 86 -3.61 -8.49 18.46
N ARG A 87 -2.75 -8.00 19.37
CA ARG A 87 -3.11 -7.05 20.44
C ARG A 87 -2.24 -5.81 20.37
N ASN A 88 -2.68 -4.74 21.04
CA ASN A 88 -1.94 -3.48 21.18
C ASN A 88 -1.42 -2.93 19.84
N MET A 89 -2.23 -3.04 18.81
CA MET A 89 -1.85 -2.61 17.46
C MET A 89 -1.58 -1.11 17.43
N PRO A 90 -0.39 -0.68 16.94
CA PRO A 90 -0.09 0.73 16.75
C PRO A 90 -1.13 1.40 15.85
N LYS A 91 -1.76 2.48 16.32
CA LYS A 91 -2.77 3.20 15.57
C LYS A 91 -2.11 4.29 14.71
N PRO A 92 -2.30 4.29 13.38
CA PRO A 92 -1.75 5.33 12.52
C PRO A 92 -2.19 6.73 12.94
N ILE A 93 -1.23 7.66 13.08
CA ILE A 93 -1.53 9.09 13.28
C ILE A 93 -1.45 9.77 11.93
N LYS A 94 -2.54 10.46 11.55
CA LYS A 94 -2.62 11.17 10.28
C LYS A 94 -1.56 12.26 10.20
N PRO A 95 -0.69 12.28 9.15
CA PRO A 95 0.29 13.34 8.97
C PRO A 95 -0.35 14.71 8.69
N ASP A 96 0.20 15.76 9.28
CA ASP A 96 -0.33 17.12 9.13
C ASP A 96 -0.24 17.62 7.68
N ASN A 97 0.79 17.18 6.94
CA ASN A 97 1.06 17.58 5.55
C ASN A 97 0.32 16.75 4.49
N MET A 98 -0.57 15.83 4.86
CA MET A 98 -1.30 14.99 3.87
C MET A 98 -2.07 15.81 2.83
N ASN A 99 -2.50 17.03 3.18
CA ASN A 99 -3.26 17.91 2.27
C ASN A 99 -2.38 18.95 1.58
N GLU A 100 -1.05 18.87 1.66
CA GLU A 100 -0.16 19.74 0.92
C GLU A 100 -0.04 19.30 -0.54
N ASN A 101 -0.12 20.25 -1.48
CA ASN A 101 0.15 19.99 -2.90
C ASN A 101 1.66 19.91 -3.15
N SER A 102 2.29 18.87 -2.62
CA SER A 102 3.72 18.63 -2.69
C SER A 102 4.05 17.14 -2.81
N VAL A 103 5.27 16.81 -3.22
CA VAL A 103 5.76 15.42 -3.20
C VAL A 103 5.70 14.82 -1.79
N ALA A 104 6.01 15.63 -0.76
CA ALA A 104 5.91 15.23 0.63
C ALA A 104 4.46 14.91 1.03
N GLY A 105 3.48 15.71 0.59
CA GLY A 105 2.07 15.46 0.84
C GLY A 105 1.58 14.17 0.17
N PHE A 106 1.98 13.93 -1.09
CA PHE A 106 1.66 12.68 -1.77
C PHE A 106 2.30 11.47 -1.08
N TYR A 107 3.59 11.55 -0.72
CA TYR A 107 4.27 10.52 0.07
C TYR A 107 3.55 10.21 1.38
N SER A 108 3.16 11.25 2.12
CA SER A 108 2.45 11.10 3.40
C SER A 108 1.11 10.40 3.26
N ASN A 109 0.40 10.62 2.14
CA ASN A 109 -0.82 9.85 1.83
C ASN A 109 -0.51 8.37 1.60
N LEU A 110 0.55 8.04 0.83
CA LEU A 110 0.95 6.64 0.59
C LEU A 110 1.39 5.96 1.90
N ALA A 111 2.18 6.66 2.73
CA ALA A 111 2.64 6.16 4.02
C ALA A 111 1.47 5.92 5.01
N PHE A 112 0.48 6.82 5.03
CA PHE A 112 -0.72 6.64 5.85
C PHE A 112 -1.63 5.54 5.31
N TYR A 113 -1.74 5.42 3.98
CA TYR A 113 -2.53 4.39 3.32
C TYR A 113 -1.99 2.98 3.62
N VAL A 114 -0.68 2.77 3.46
CA VAL A 114 -0.07 1.46 3.77
C VAL A 114 -0.22 1.10 5.25
N ALA A 115 -0.07 2.06 6.16
CA ALA A 115 -0.30 1.87 7.60
C ALA A 115 -1.77 1.52 7.90
N GLY A 116 -2.72 2.16 7.21
CA GLY A 116 -4.15 1.85 7.30
C GLY A 116 -4.51 0.45 6.83
N LEU A 117 -3.92 0.00 5.72
CA LEU A 117 -4.07 -1.37 5.20
C LEU A 117 -3.53 -2.41 6.19
N GLU A 118 -2.33 -2.16 6.74
CA GLU A 118 -1.75 -3.06 7.73
C GLU A 118 -2.60 -3.13 8.99
N TYR A 119 -3.11 -1.99 9.47
CA TYR A 119 -4.03 -1.94 10.61
C TYR A 119 -5.32 -2.73 10.33
N ALA A 120 -5.89 -2.58 9.12
CA ALA A 120 -7.09 -3.33 8.73
C ALA A 120 -6.86 -4.85 8.73
N LEU A 121 -5.73 -5.33 8.21
CA LEU A 121 -5.38 -6.75 8.23
C LEU A 121 -5.16 -7.30 9.65
N ARG A 122 -4.73 -6.47 10.60
CA ARG A 122 -4.51 -6.86 12.00
C ARG A 122 -5.78 -6.83 12.83
N SER A 123 -6.66 -5.86 12.58
CA SER A 123 -7.81 -5.56 13.46
C SER A 123 -9.17 -5.81 12.82
N GLY A 124 -9.23 -5.93 11.49
CA GLY A 124 -10.50 -5.90 10.75
C GLY A 124 -11.15 -4.51 10.64
N ASN A 125 -10.45 -3.43 11.07
CA ASN A 125 -11.01 -2.07 11.08
C ASN A 125 -10.35 -1.21 10.00
N THR A 126 -11.14 -0.70 9.05
CA THR A 126 -10.70 0.08 7.89
C THR A 126 -10.61 1.58 8.14
N MET A 127 -10.95 2.06 9.36
CA MET A 127 -11.13 3.49 9.67
C MET A 127 -9.97 4.40 9.25
N TYR A 128 -8.72 3.89 9.22
CA TYR A 128 -7.56 4.68 8.79
C TYR A 128 -7.42 4.65 7.27
N MET A 129 -7.63 3.52 6.63
CA MET A 129 -7.66 3.38 5.17
C MET A 129 -8.76 4.27 4.56
N ASP A 130 -9.94 4.34 5.19
CA ASP A 130 -11.09 5.12 4.74
C ASP A 130 -10.86 6.64 4.77
N GLN A 131 -9.83 7.11 5.48
CA GLN A 131 -9.45 8.53 5.50
C GLN A 131 -8.59 8.94 4.28
N VAL A 132 -8.11 7.98 3.50
CA VAL A 132 -7.40 8.24 2.25
C VAL A 132 -8.41 8.38 1.11
N LYS A 133 -8.32 9.44 0.33
CA LYS A 133 -9.18 9.64 -0.83
C LYS A 133 -8.71 8.73 -1.97
N LEU A 134 -9.37 7.60 -2.13
CA LEU A 134 -9.07 6.65 -3.21
C LEU A 134 -9.92 6.96 -4.44
N GLU A 135 -9.36 6.71 -5.64
CA GLU A 135 -10.12 6.70 -6.89
C GLU A 135 -11.21 5.63 -6.85
N LYS A 136 -12.28 5.85 -7.63
CA LYS A 136 -13.41 4.91 -7.69
C LYS A 136 -12.96 3.48 -7.98
N ARG A 137 -12.11 3.29 -8.99
CA ARG A 137 -11.57 1.98 -9.37
C ARG A 137 -10.76 1.32 -8.25
N GLU A 138 -9.97 2.11 -7.52
CA GLU A 138 -9.20 1.61 -6.38
C GLU A 138 -10.13 1.14 -5.27
N LYS A 139 -11.18 1.89 -4.96
CA LYS A 139 -12.21 1.48 -3.99
C LYS A 139 -12.92 0.20 -4.42
N GLU A 140 -13.33 0.10 -5.67
CA GLU A 140 -13.99 -1.08 -6.23
C GLU A 140 -13.09 -2.33 -6.16
N SER A 141 -11.75 -2.17 -6.24
CA SER A 141 -10.81 -3.29 -6.11
C SER A 141 -10.82 -3.94 -4.72
N PHE A 142 -11.23 -3.22 -3.69
CA PHE A 142 -11.40 -3.76 -2.33
C PHE A 142 -12.78 -4.39 -2.10
N GLU A 143 -13.74 -4.15 -2.98
CA GLU A 143 -15.02 -4.83 -2.92
C GLU A 143 -14.83 -6.34 -3.24
N GLY A 144 -15.51 -7.19 -2.52
CA GLY A 144 -15.40 -8.64 -2.70
C GLY A 144 -14.45 -9.30 -1.70
N ASP A 145 -13.38 -9.95 -2.18
CA ASP A 145 -12.55 -10.84 -1.34
C ASP A 145 -11.81 -10.10 -0.22
N PHE A 146 -11.31 -8.89 -0.46
CA PHE A 146 -10.66 -8.12 0.60
C PHE A 146 -11.66 -7.73 1.70
N ASN A 147 -12.80 -7.12 1.35
CA ASN A 147 -13.81 -6.76 2.32
C ASN A 147 -14.34 -7.98 3.09
N LYS A 148 -14.47 -9.11 2.41
CA LYS A 148 -14.85 -10.37 3.04
C LYS A 148 -13.79 -10.86 4.02
N LEU A 149 -12.51 -10.80 3.65
CA LEU A 149 -11.40 -11.10 4.54
C LEU A 149 -11.41 -10.21 5.78
N ILE A 150 -11.50 -8.89 5.58
CA ILE A 150 -11.55 -7.92 6.66
C ILE A 150 -12.75 -8.17 7.58
N SER A 151 -13.91 -8.54 7.04
CA SER A 151 -15.10 -8.86 7.85
C SER A 151 -14.89 -10.09 8.75
N TYR A 152 -14.15 -11.10 8.29
CA TYR A 152 -13.80 -12.26 9.12
C TYR A 152 -12.80 -11.91 10.22
N VAL A 153 -11.82 -11.05 9.92
CA VAL A 153 -10.88 -10.54 10.93
C VAL A 153 -11.62 -9.68 11.96
N ALA A 154 -12.48 -8.76 11.52
CA ALA A 154 -13.30 -7.90 12.39
C ALA A 154 -14.23 -8.69 13.33
N GLY A 155 -14.81 -9.77 12.81
CA GLY A 155 -15.66 -10.68 13.57
C GLY A 155 -14.87 -11.64 14.49
N GLY A 156 -13.53 -11.57 14.50
CA GLY A 156 -12.68 -12.50 15.26
C GLY A 156 -12.80 -13.96 14.79
N VAL A 157 -13.32 -14.19 13.58
CA VAL A 157 -13.48 -15.55 13.02
C VAL A 157 -12.12 -16.14 12.65
N ILE A 158 -11.25 -15.31 12.07
CA ILE A 158 -9.86 -15.64 11.75
C ILE A 158 -8.93 -14.48 12.11
N TRP A 159 -7.65 -14.76 12.26
CA TRP A 159 -6.59 -13.77 12.36
C TRP A 159 -5.26 -14.32 11.84
N PHE A 160 -4.39 -13.41 11.42
CA PHE A 160 -3.04 -13.71 10.95
C PHE A 160 -2.05 -13.62 12.11
N SER A 161 -0.97 -14.40 12.05
CA SER A 161 0.07 -14.36 13.09
C SER A 161 0.77 -12.99 13.14
N ASN A 162 1.18 -12.42 12.00
CA ASN A 162 1.85 -11.11 11.97
C ASN A 162 1.75 -10.49 10.56
N PRO A 163 0.59 -9.94 10.17
CA PRO A 163 0.45 -9.32 8.86
C PRO A 163 1.20 -8.00 8.77
N LYS A 164 1.83 -7.74 7.61
CA LYS A 164 2.52 -6.51 7.26
C LYS A 164 2.22 -6.14 5.81
N VAL A 165 2.09 -4.85 5.53
CA VAL A 165 1.99 -4.32 4.16
C VAL A 165 3.13 -3.36 3.90
N VAL A 166 3.71 -3.41 2.70
CA VAL A 166 4.81 -2.55 2.30
C VAL A 166 4.54 -1.97 0.92
N PHE A 167 4.69 -0.66 0.77
CA PHE A 167 4.82 0.04 -0.50
C PHE A 167 6.29 0.42 -0.67
N ASP A 168 6.99 -0.28 -1.55
CA ASP A 168 8.42 -0.10 -1.81
C ASP A 168 8.58 0.78 -3.07
N LEU A 169 8.75 2.08 -2.85
CA LEU A 169 8.85 3.10 -3.89
C LEU A 169 10.18 2.98 -4.64
N LYS A 170 10.13 2.93 -5.96
CA LYS A 170 11.29 2.60 -6.82
C LYS A 170 12.07 3.82 -7.30
N SER A 171 11.68 5.03 -6.90
CA SER A 171 12.38 6.27 -7.24
C SER A 171 12.32 7.27 -6.09
N PRO A 172 13.30 8.18 -5.97
CA PRO A 172 13.32 9.22 -4.93
C PRO A 172 12.12 10.14 -4.96
N GLU A 173 11.57 10.40 -6.14
CA GLU A 173 10.40 11.25 -6.36
C GLU A 173 9.50 10.63 -7.45
N PRO A 174 8.19 10.95 -7.46
CA PRO A 174 7.32 10.59 -8.56
C PRO A 174 7.66 11.38 -9.83
N SER A 175 7.45 10.79 -10.98
CA SER A 175 7.40 11.55 -12.24
C SER A 175 6.07 12.30 -12.33
N LYS A 176 6.07 13.44 -13.03
CA LYS A 176 4.86 14.23 -13.28
C LYS A 176 4.42 14.08 -14.73
N ALA A 177 3.17 13.71 -14.94
CA ALA A 177 2.54 13.60 -16.25
C ALA A 177 1.21 14.36 -16.24
N ASN A 178 1.18 15.54 -16.87
CA ASN A 178 0.07 16.50 -16.77
C ASN A 178 -0.24 16.85 -15.30
N GLN A 179 -1.48 16.63 -14.86
CA GLN A 179 -1.92 16.83 -13.46
C GLN A 179 -1.56 15.67 -12.52
N TYR A 180 -1.07 14.55 -13.06
CA TYR A 180 -0.82 13.34 -12.28
C TYR A 180 0.63 13.26 -11.81
N TYR A 181 0.81 12.75 -10.60
CA TYR A 181 2.08 12.24 -10.09
C TYR A 181 2.07 10.71 -10.19
N LEU A 182 3.11 10.15 -10.78
CA LEU A 182 3.24 8.72 -11.04
C LEU A 182 4.45 8.17 -10.29
N TRP A 183 4.23 7.27 -9.34
CA TRP A 183 5.28 6.69 -8.51
C TRP A 183 5.36 5.18 -8.69
N PRO A 184 6.38 4.67 -9.41
CA PRO A 184 6.60 3.23 -9.50
C PRO A 184 6.89 2.63 -8.13
N ALA A 185 6.27 1.49 -7.85
CA ALA A 185 6.41 0.80 -6.57
C ALA A 185 6.29 -0.71 -6.74
N GLU A 186 6.76 -1.44 -5.73
CA GLU A 186 6.39 -2.83 -5.49
C GLU A 186 5.52 -2.87 -4.23
N ILE A 187 4.32 -3.42 -4.36
CA ILE A 187 3.42 -3.63 -3.24
C ILE A 187 3.66 -5.05 -2.72
N LYS A 188 3.85 -5.20 -1.40
CA LYS A 188 4.05 -6.48 -0.73
C LYS A 188 3.08 -6.61 0.42
N ALA A 189 2.32 -7.70 0.45
CA ALA A 189 1.49 -8.08 1.58
C ALA A 189 2.05 -9.36 2.20
N TYR A 190 2.35 -9.32 3.47
CA TYR A 190 2.78 -10.47 4.26
C TYR A 190 1.67 -10.84 5.23
N TYR A 191 1.40 -12.12 5.37
CA TYR A 191 0.34 -12.62 6.26
C TYR A 191 0.89 -13.27 7.53
N GLY A 192 2.23 -13.37 7.65
CA GLY A 192 2.89 -14.11 8.71
C GLY A 192 2.97 -15.60 8.38
N THR A 193 3.26 -16.42 9.39
CA THR A 193 3.50 -17.87 9.22
C THR A 193 2.24 -18.71 9.38
N HIS A 194 1.21 -18.18 10.04
CA HIS A 194 -0.02 -18.91 10.35
C HIS A 194 -1.26 -18.04 10.17
N VAL A 195 -2.36 -18.72 9.83
CA VAL A 195 -3.72 -18.23 10.02
C VAL A 195 -4.37 -19.07 11.12
N TYR A 196 -4.99 -18.39 12.06
CA TYR A 196 -5.72 -19.00 13.16
C TYR A 196 -7.22 -18.74 13.02
N ALA A 197 -8.03 -19.58 13.60
CA ALA A 197 -9.48 -19.43 13.67
C ALA A 197 -9.98 -19.59 15.10
N VAL A 198 -11.07 -18.91 15.42
CA VAL A 198 -11.69 -18.88 16.75
C VAL A 198 -12.08 -20.26 17.30
N ASN A 199 -12.24 -21.24 16.42
CA ASN A 199 -12.57 -22.62 16.81
C ASN A 199 -11.34 -23.47 17.20
N GLY A 200 -10.17 -22.83 17.37
CA GLY A 200 -8.91 -23.48 17.68
C GLY A 200 -8.16 -24.10 16.48
N ASN A 201 -8.75 -24.02 15.28
CA ASN A 201 -8.06 -24.46 14.07
C ASN A 201 -6.95 -23.47 13.69
N SER A 202 -5.86 -24.01 13.15
CA SER A 202 -4.78 -23.21 12.58
C SER A 202 -4.30 -23.83 11.27
N LYS A 203 -3.78 -22.97 10.40
CA LYS A 203 -3.11 -23.39 9.16
C LYS A 203 -1.76 -22.71 9.10
N ALA A 204 -0.69 -23.53 9.03
CA ALA A 204 0.62 -23.03 8.64
C ALA A 204 0.59 -22.62 7.16
N LEU A 205 1.06 -21.42 6.86
CA LEU A 205 1.14 -20.91 5.50
C LEU A 205 2.43 -21.38 4.84
N SER A 206 2.33 -21.94 3.63
CA SER A 206 3.50 -22.18 2.77
C SER A 206 4.21 -20.86 2.41
N ALA A 207 5.44 -20.93 1.96
CA ALA A 207 6.21 -19.74 1.59
C ALA A 207 5.50 -18.85 0.56
N SER A 208 4.78 -19.45 -0.40
CA SER A 208 3.97 -18.74 -1.39
C SER A 208 2.69 -18.11 -0.82
N GLU A 209 2.13 -18.69 0.24
CA GLU A 209 0.94 -18.14 0.90
C GLU A 209 1.29 -17.05 1.94
N GLN A 210 2.53 -17.03 2.44
CA GLN A 210 2.97 -16.02 3.42
C GLN A 210 3.14 -14.63 2.81
N LYS A 211 3.37 -14.55 1.50
CA LYS A 211 3.65 -13.28 0.81
C LYS A 211 2.93 -13.21 -0.52
N ASN A 212 2.32 -12.07 -0.78
CA ASN A 212 1.89 -11.67 -2.11
C ASN A 212 2.60 -10.37 -2.50
N SER A 213 3.10 -10.26 -3.73
CA SER A 213 3.77 -9.04 -4.18
C SER A 213 3.55 -8.80 -5.68
N GLY A 214 3.64 -7.53 -6.08
CA GLY A 214 3.54 -7.17 -7.49
C GLY A 214 3.95 -5.73 -7.72
N ASN A 215 4.34 -5.45 -8.98
CA ASN A 215 4.69 -4.11 -9.40
C ASN A 215 3.43 -3.29 -9.68
N ALA A 216 3.47 -2.03 -9.29
CA ALA A 216 2.40 -1.07 -9.47
C ALA A 216 2.97 0.32 -9.75
N VAL A 217 2.14 1.23 -10.22
CA VAL A 217 2.43 2.65 -10.27
C VAL A 217 1.34 3.36 -9.49
N PHE A 218 1.68 3.98 -8.36
CA PHE A 218 0.74 4.87 -7.69
C PHE A 218 0.52 6.12 -8.52
N ARG A 219 -0.75 6.43 -8.75
CA ARG A 219 -1.17 7.67 -9.39
C ARG A 219 -1.77 8.57 -8.34
N GLY A 220 -1.23 9.77 -8.18
CA GLY A 220 -1.78 10.81 -7.34
C GLY A 220 -2.25 11.99 -8.17
N GLU A 221 -3.46 12.49 -7.91
CA GLU A 221 -3.98 13.73 -8.44
C GLU A 221 -4.40 14.63 -7.29
N TYR A 222 -3.97 15.91 -7.32
CA TYR A 222 -4.36 16.87 -6.29
C TYR A 222 -5.58 17.64 -6.75
N ILE A 223 -6.73 17.40 -6.11
CA ILE A 223 -8.02 17.97 -6.47
C ILE A 223 -8.68 18.52 -5.20
N ASP A 224 -9.17 19.77 -5.27
CA ASP A 224 -9.94 20.42 -4.20
C ASP A 224 -9.27 20.34 -2.81
N GLY A 225 -7.94 20.51 -2.78
CA GLY A 225 -7.19 20.54 -1.52
C GLY A 225 -6.82 19.17 -0.95
N VAL A 226 -7.06 18.09 -1.68
CA VAL A 226 -6.74 16.73 -1.24
C VAL A 226 -6.11 15.90 -2.36
N TRP A 227 -5.28 14.92 -1.97
CA TRP A 227 -4.75 13.93 -2.89
C TRP A 227 -5.79 12.83 -3.14
N GLN A 228 -6.06 12.55 -4.40
CA GLN A 228 -6.80 11.36 -4.83
C GLN A 228 -5.80 10.31 -5.34
N ILE A 229 -5.85 9.13 -4.73
CA ILE A 229 -4.89 8.04 -4.99
C ILE A 229 -5.54 6.93 -5.81
N GLY A 230 -4.85 6.50 -6.85
CA GLY A 230 -5.17 5.29 -7.61
C GLY A 230 -3.92 4.46 -7.86
N THR A 231 -4.12 3.26 -8.36
CA THR A 231 -3.05 2.33 -8.72
C THR A 231 -3.19 1.93 -10.19
N LEU A 232 -2.10 2.07 -10.94
CA LEU A 232 -1.98 1.60 -12.32
C LEU A 232 -1.07 0.37 -12.32
N GLY A 233 -1.44 -0.67 -13.09
CA GLY A 233 -0.70 -1.93 -13.13
C GLY A 233 -1.37 -3.03 -12.31
N ALA A 234 -1.05 -4.28 -12.63
CA ALA A 234 -1.54 -5.44 -11.92
C ALA A 234 -0.46 -5.97 -10.98
N LEU A 235 -0.83 -6.39 -9.77
CA LEU A 235 -0.02 -7.34 -9.04
C LEU A 235 -0.15 -8.67 -9.80
N GLN A 236 0.93 -9.12 -10.41
CA GLN A 236 0.99 -10.49 -10.92
C GLN A 236 1.34 -11.38 -9.73
N SER A 237 0.45 -12.31 -9.42
CA SER A 237 0.81 -13.44 -8.55
C SER A 237 1.88 -14.26 -9.26
N SER A 238 3.05 -14.31 -8.68
CA SER A 238 4.11 -15.25 -9.06
C SER A 238 3.78 -16.68 -8.58
#